data_7944516dd6fd0fbedb129cdc27312c19
#
_entry.id   7944516dd6fd0fbedb129cdc27312c19
#
_cell.length_a   1.000
_cell.length_b   1.000
_cell.length_c   1.000
_cell.angle_alpha   90.00
_cell.angle_beta   90.00
_cell.angle_gamma   90.00
#
_symmetry.space_group_name_H-M   'P 1'
#
loop_
_entity.id
_entity.type
_entity.pdbx_description
1 polymer ?
#
loop_
_entity_poly.entity_id
_entity_poly.type
_entity_poly.pdbx_seq_one_letter_code
_entity_poly.pdbx_strand_id
1 'polypeptide(L)'
;MNNRTPHEVAAGVYVATAEKFTTTTTIVAGDDGGCLLIDPAVSVADLAALARWLDERGLCPVAGWSTHPHWDHLLWSAALGNAPRYATPHAVAAAAREEADLISDVEASSPGHNLALFARVQPLLGHEIDWLGPRALVYAHDAHAPGHGAVFLPDQGVLIAGDMLSDIEIPLLDLDSADPFGGYRQGLGLLASIPDVRVVVPGHGHVGDETEFHRRIAADLAYLDAVQAGGDIADPRLTEEWLRAEHARHRARAAGRW
;
A
#
# COMPACT_ATOMS: atom_id res chain seq x y z
N MET A 1 -3.41 9.32 -21.36
CA MET A 1 -2.13 9.84 -20.81
C MET A 1 -1.44 8.65 -20.19
N ASN A 2 -0.11 8.53 -20.29
CA ASN A 2 0.61 7.36 -19.78
C ASN A 2 0.66 7.47 -18.25
N ASN A 3 -0.17 6.72 -17.52
CA ASN A 3 -0.31 6.79 -16.06
C ASN A 3 0.99 6.48 -15.28
N ARG A 4 2.03 5.99 -15.98
CA ARG A 4 3.35 5.66 -15.39
C ARG A 4 4.20 6.87 -15.01
N THR A 5 3.85 8.07 -15.50
CA THR A 5 4.56 9.29 -15.12
C THR A 5 3.99 9.80 -13.81
N PRO A 6 4.80 9.96 -12.75
CA PRO A 6 4.32 10.53 -11.49
C PRO A 6 3.65 11.88 -11.71
N HIS A 7 2.47 12.08 -11.13
CA HIS A 7 1.73 13.33 -11.13
C HIS A 7 1.59 13.86 -9.71
N GLU A 8 1.60 15.17 -9.56
CA GLU A 8 1.50 15.82 -8.27
C GLU A 8 0.04 15.77 -7.76
N VAL A 9 -0.15 15.25 -6.54
CA VAL A 9 -1.46 15.10 -5.88
C VAL A 9 -1.64 16.07 -4.71
N ALA A 10 -0.53 16.54 -4.15
CA ALA A 10 -0.43 17.62 -3.18
C ALA A 10 0.97 18.24 -3.30
N ALA A 11 1.21 19.39 -2.69
CA ALA A 11 2.49 20.10 -2.78
C ALA A 11 3.67 19.16 -2.38
N GLY A 12 4.56 18.89 -3.35
CA GLY A 12 5.71 18.01 -3.18
C GLY A 12 5.38 16.51 -3.04
N VAL A 13 4.13 16.09 -3.23
CA VAL A 13 3.71 14.68 -3.18
C VAL A 13 3.26 14.23 -4.56
N TYR A 14 3.93 13.22 -5.09
CA TYR A 14 3.67 12.67 -6.41
C TYR A 14 3.27 11.21 -6.32
N VAL A 15 2.37 10.78 -7.20
CA VAL A 15 1.94 9.38 -7.32
C VAL A 15 2.16 8.89 -8.74
N ALA A 16 2.87 7.78 -8.88
CA ALA A 16 2.95 6.99 -10.11
C ALA A 16 2.01 5.79 -10.00
N THR A 17 1.24 5.50 -11.05
CA THR A 17 0.38 4.34 -11.11
C THR A 17 0.87 3.40 -12.20
N ALA A 18 1.23 2.17 -11.83
CA ALA A 18 1.59 1.12 -12.78
C ALA A 18 0.36 0.59 -13.51
N GLU A 19 0.56 0.05 -14.72
CA GLU A 19 -0.52 -0.61 -15.46
C GLU A 19 -0.93 -1.94 -14.81
N LYS A 20 0.07 -2.66 -14.29
CA LYS A 20 -0.15 -3.92 -13.61
C LYS A 20 -0.79 -3.65 -12.24
N PHE A 21 -1.92 -4.27 -11.97
CA PHE A 21 -2.71 -4.17 -10.74
C PHE A 21 -3.12 -2.74 -10.35
N THR A 22 -2.90 -1.76 -11.22
CA THR A 22 -3.08 -0.33 -10.88
C THR A 22 -2.31 0.05 -9.60
N THR A 23 -1.13 -0.59 -9.40
CA THR A 23 -0.31 -0.40 -8.18
C THR A 23 0.25 1.01 -8.14
N THR A 24 0.18 1.65 -6.98
CA THR A 24 0.67 3.02 -6.77
C THR A 24 2.04 3.04 -6.11
N THR A 25 2.86 3.99 -6.51
CA THR A 25 4.10 4.38 -5.83
C THR A 25 3.97 5.84 -5.43
N THR A 26 4.21 6.17 -4.17
CA THR A 26 4.22 7.57 -3.72
C THR A 26 5.64 8.08 -3.53
N ILE A 27 5.89 9.30 -4.03
CA ILE A 27 7.13 10.05 -3.86
C ILE A 27 6.82 11.30 -3.04
N VAL A 28 7.50 11.49 -1.92
CA VAL A 28 7.42 12.71 -1.11
C VAL A 28 8.74 13.45 -1.24
N ALA A 29 8.72 14.65 -1.81
CA ALA A 29 9.92 15.46 -2.00
C ALA A 29 10.26 16.24 -0.72
N GLY A 30 11.54 16.24 -0.33
CA GLY A 30 12.10 17.12 0.67
C GLY A 30 12.66 18.41 0.06
N ASP A 31 12.91 19.41 0.89
CA ASP A 31 13.39 20.74 0.46
C ASP A 31 14.85 20.74 -0.05
N ASP A 32 15.62 19.71 0.30
CA ASP A 32 17.06 19.57 -0.01
C ASP A 32 17.35 18.70 -1.24
N GLY A 33 16.31 18.28 -1.97
CA GLY A 33 16.41 17.34 -3.09
C GLY A 33 16.40 15.86 -2.65
N GLY A 34 16.30 15.56 -1.36
CA GLY A 34 15.99 14.23 -0.85
C GLY A 34 14.53 13.86 -1.12
N CYS A 35 14.20 12.58 -1.19
CA CYS A 35 12.81 12.12 -1.22
C CYS A 35 12.61 10.83 -0.44
N LEU A 36 11.40 10.67 0.10
CA LEU A 36 10.89 9.42 0.64
C LEU A 36 10.11 8.69 -0.46
N LEU A 37 10.44 7.41 -0.69
CA LEU A 37 9.68 6.53 -1.58
C LEU A 37 8.81 5.57 -0.77
N ILE A 38 7.53 5.49 -1.13
CA ILE A 38 6.58 4.57 -0.50
C ILE A 38 6.12 3.60 -1.58
N ASP A 39 6.30 2.30 -1.32
CA ASP A 39 5.92 1.17 -2.18
C ASP A 39 6.37 1.32 -3.65
N PRO A 40 7.67 1.46 -3.94
CA PRO A 40 8.12 1.52 -5.33
C PRO A 40 7.82 0.20 -6.05
N ALA A 41 6.99 0.24 -7.07
CA ALA A 41 6.36 -0.90 -7.74
C ALA A 41 6.32 -0.71 -9.26
N VAL A 42 5.99 -1.69 -10.06
CA VAL A 42 5.76 -3.12 -9.80
C VAL A 42 6.65 -3.94 -10.74
N SER A 43 7.00 -3.43 -11.93
CA SER A 43 7.90 -4.08 -12.87
C SER A 43 9.29 -3.44 -12.87
N VAL A 44 10.28 -4.18 -13.37
CA VAL A 44 11.63 -3.64 -13.59
C VAL A 44 11.59 -2.37 -14.45
N ALA A 45 10.69 -2.33 -15.45
CA ALA A 45 10.53 -1.17 -16.32
C ALA A 45 9.91 0.04 -15.58
N ASP A 46 8.98 -0.20 -14.65
CA ASP A 46 8.37 0.87 -13.84
C ASP A 46 9.39 1.47 -12.88
N LEU A 47 10.18 0.62 -12.19
CA LEU A 47 11.27 1.09 -11.30
C LEU A 47 12.36 1.86 -12.08
N ALA A 48 12.70 1.42 -13.30
CA ALA A 48 13.63 2.14 -14.16
C ALA A 48 13.06 3.48 -14.65
N ALA A 49 11.76 3.55 -14.93
CA ALA A 49 11.08 4.80 -15.28
C ALA A 49 11.00 5.77 -14.10
N LEU A 50 10.70 5.26 -12.91
CA LEU A 50 10.72 6.02 -11.67
C LEU A 50 12.11 6.63 -11.41
N ALA A 51 13.18 5.83 -11.50
CA ALA A 51 14.54 6.31 -11.28
C ALA A 51 14.92 7.44 -12.25
N ARG A 52 14.57 7.33 -13.54
CA ARG A 52 14.79 8.40 -14.52
C ARG A 52 14.00 9.65 -14.17
N TRP A 53 12.75 9.51 -13.78
CA TRP A 53 11.89 10.64 -13.41
C TRP A 53 12.43 11.40 -12.19
N LEU A 54 13.00 10.68 -11.22
CA LEU A 54 13.66 11.26 -10.05
C LEU A 54 14.94 12.02 -10.46
N ASP A 55 15.80 11.40 -11.29
CA ASP A 55 17.05 11.99 -11.77
C ASP A 55 16.78 13.30 -12.57
N GLU A 56 15.79 13.30 -13.45
CA GLU A 56 15.38 14.49 -14.22
C GLU A 56 14.93 15.67 -13.34
N ARG A 57 14.54 15.40 -12.08
CA ARG A 57 14.09 16.40 -11.10
C ARG A 57 15.11 16.71 -10.02
N GLY A 58 16.27 16.05 -10.08
CA GLY A 58 17.29 16.17 -9.04
C GLY A 58 16.85 15.63 -7.68
N LEU A 59 15.90 14.68 -7.68
CA LEU A 59 15.44 14.02 -6.47
C LEU A 59 16.24 12.74 -6.22
N CYS A 60 16.70 12.55 -4.98
CA CYS A 60 17.47 11.37 -4.55
C CYS A 60 16.72 10.65 -3.42
N PRO A 61 16.39 9.37 -3.54
CA PRO A 61 15.80 8.62 -2.45
C PRO A 61 16.73 8.59 -1.22
N VAL A 62 16.27 9.11 -0.10
CA VAL A 62 17.00 9.13 1.19
C VAL A 62 16.34 8.22 2.22
N ALA A 63 15.09 7.82 2.00
CA ALA A 63 14.38 6.83 2.79
C ALA A 63 13.37 6.09 1.90
N GLY A 64 13.03 4.85 2.27
CA GLY A 64 11.96 4.08 1.69
C GLY A 64 11.02 3.55 2.77
N TRP A 65 9.75 3.39 2.44
CA TRP A 65 8.73 2.75 3.26
C TRP A 65 8.02 1.67 2.47
N SER A 66 7.83 0.50 3.08
CA SER A 66 6.95 -0.56 2.59
C SER A 66 5.74 -0.65 3.51
N THR A 67 4.54 -0.45 2.96
CA THR A 67 3.31 -0.41 3.77
C THR A 67 2.99 -1.75 4.40
N HIS A 68 3.27 -2.87 3.69
CA HIS A 68 2.98 -4.21 4.19
C HIS A 68 3.83 -5.29 3.50
N PRO A 69 3.86 -6.54 4.00
CA PRO A 69 4.78 -7.56 3.54
C PRO A 69 4.32 -8.34 2.30
N HIS A 70 3.54 -7.77 1.38
CA HIS A 70 3.28 -8.39 0.10
C HIS A 70 4.38 -8.07 -0.90
N TRP A 71 4.58 -8.96 -1.87
CA TRP A 71 5.74 -8.92 -2.75
C TRP A 71 5.85 -7.62 -3.56
N ASP A 72 4.76 -7.05 -4.03
CA ASP A 72 4.73 -5.85 -4.86
C ASP A 72 4.94 -4.54 -4.08
N HIS A 73 4.92 -4.60 -2.75
CA HIS A 73 5.26 -3.49 -1.85
C HIS A 73 6.68 -3.60 -1.26
N LEU A 74 7.42 -4.69 -1.53
CA LEU A 74 8.77 -4.94 -1.01
C LEU A 74 9.88 -4.78 -2.06
N LEU A 75 9.55 -4.24 -3.23
CA LEU A 75 10.46 -4.11 -4.37
C LEU A 75 11.44 -2.96 -4.20
N TRP A 76 12.60 -3.09 -4.83
CA TRP A 76 13.61 -2.04 -4.95
C TRP A 76 14.51 -2.27 -6.15
N SER A 77 15.07 -1.21 -6.69
CA SER A 77 16.05 -1.25 -7.77
C SER A 77 17.34 -0.55 -7.38
N ALA A 78 18.48 -1.06 -7.82
CA ALA A 78 19.77 -0.39 -7.65
C ALA A 78 19.80 1.03 -8.24
N ALA A 79 18.98 1.31 -9.25
CA ALA A 79 18.84 2.63 -9.84
C ALA A 79 18.18 3.66 -8.89
N LEU A 80 17.51 3.21 -7.83
CA LEU A 80 16.94 4.06 -6.76
C LEU A 80 17.95 4.33 -5.63
N GLY A 81 19.18 3.84 -5.76
CA GLY A 81 20.22 4.00 -4.74
C GLY A 81 20.08 3.05 -3.56
N ASN A 82 20.83 3.37 -2.48
CA ASN A 82 20.95 2.53 -1.28
C ASN A 82 20.31 3.17 -0.05
N ALA A 83 19.21 3.90 -0.21
CA ALA A 83 18.50 4.47 0.92
C ALA A 83 18.04 3.38 1.91
N PRO A 84 18.04 3.65 3.23
CA PRO A 84 17.44 2.75 4.20
C PRO A 84 15.94 2.62 3.90
N ARG A 85 15.43 1.41 4.04
CA ARG A 85 14.01 1.08 3.80
C ARG A 85 13.40 0.52 5.05
N TYR A 86 12.24 1.01 5.40
CA TYR A 86 11.57 0.68 6.65
C TYR A 86 10.20 0.06 6.38
N ALA A 87 9.75 -0.72 7.34
CA ALA A 87 8.39 -1.19 7.51
C ALA A 87 8.07 -1.30 9.01
N THR A 88 6.88 -1.64 9.39
CA THR A 88 6.59 -1.95 10.80
C THR A 88 7.38 -3.18 11.25
N PRO A 89 7.69 -3.32 12.54
CA PRO A 89 8.40 -4.51 13.05
C PRO A 89 7.68 -5.82 12.74
N HIS A 90 6.34 -5.81 12.73
CA HIS A 90 5.54 -7.01 12.42
C HIS A 90 5.62 -7.35 10.92
N ALA A 91 5.54 -6.36 10.03
CA ALA A 91 5.73 -6.58 8.59
C ALA A 91 7.13 -7.11 8.26
N VAL A 92 8.18 -6.58 8.90
CA VAL A 92 9.55 -7.10 8.73
C VAL A 92 9.65 -8.57 9.14
N ALA A 93 9.05 -8.93 10.28
CA ALA A 93 9.04 -10.32 10.76
C ALA A 93 8.23 -11.25 9.83
N ALA A 94 7.09 -10.78 9.31
CA ALA A 94 6.27 -11.53 8.35
C ALA A 94 7.02 -11.73 7.03
N ALA A 95 7.59 -10.68 6.45
CA ALA A 95 8.37 -10.76 5.20
C ALA A 95 9.55 -11.73 5.33
N ALA A 96 10.24 -11.75 6.48
CA ALA A 96 11.34 -12.68 6.71
C ALA A 96 10.87 -14.14 6.86
N ARG A 97 9.69 -14.36 7.44
CA ARG A 97 9.10 -15.70 7.60
C ARG A 97 8.64 -16.28 6.26
N GLU A 98 8.15 -15.46 5.37
CA GLU A 98 7.52 -15.83 4.10
C GLU A 98 8.43 -15.55 2.88
N GLU A 99 9.72 -15.26 3.10
CA GLU A 99 10.65 -14.81 2.06
C GLU A 99 10.65 -15.74 0.82
N ALA A 100 10.58 -17.06 1.00
CA ALA A 100 10.61 -18.00 -0.12
C ALA A 100 9.35 -17.93 -0.99
N ASP A 101 8.17 -17.79 -0.37
CA ASP A 101 6.90 -17.68 -1.07
C ASP A 101 6.80 -16.31 -1.78
N LEU A 102 7.21 -15.24 -1.11
CA LEU A 102 7.27 -13.89 -1.69
C LEU A 102 8.21 -13.81 -2.90
N ILE A 103 9.37 -14.50 -2.86
CA ILE A 103 10.29 -14.59 -4.01
C ILE A 103 9.61 -15.35 -5.16
N SER A 104 8.92 -16.45 -4.88
CA SER A 104 8.18 -17.21 -5.89
C SER A 104 7.11 -16.34 -6.57
N ASP A 105 6.41 -15.52 -5.80
CA ASP A 105 5.39 -14.60 -6.31
C ASP A 105 6.00 -13.51 -7.21
N VAL A 106 7.14 -12.94 -6.82
CA VAL A 106 7.90 -11.98 -7.66
C VAL A 106 8.29 -12.62 -8.98
N GLU A 107 8.89 -13.82 -8.95
CA GLU A 107 9.35 -14.51 -10.17
C GLU A 107 8.19 -14.90 -11.08
N ALA A 108 7.05 -15.31 -10.51
CA ALA A 108 5.85 -15.65 -11.26
C ALA A 108 5.16 -14.41 -11.84
N SER A 109 5.07 -13.34 -11.06
CA SER A 109 4.24 -12.18 -11.38
C SER A 109 5.02 -11.07 -12.08
N SER A 110 6.26 -10.79 -11.68
CA SER A 110 7.09 -9.70 -12.20
C SER A 110 8.56 -10.10 -12.26
N PRO A 111 8.96 -11.01 -13.17
CA PRO A 111 10.31 -11.54 -13.23
C PRO A 111 11.38 -10.49 -13.59
N GLY A 112 12.62 -10.75 -13.19
CA GLY A 112 13.80 -9.95 -13.55
C GLY A 112 14.24 -8.94 -12.49
N HIS A 113 13.58 -8.89 -11.34
CA HIS A 113 14.04 -8.08 -10.21
C HIS A 113 15.37 -8.61 -9.62
N ASN A 114 16.17 -7.71 -9.06
CA ASN A 114 17.33 -8.09 -8.28
C ASN A 114 16.89 -8.57 -6.89
N LEU A 115 16.77 -9.88 -6.72
CA LEU A 115 16.32 -10.49 -5.47
C LEU A 115 17.23 -10.20 -4.26
N ALA A 116 18.49 -9.78 -4.47
CA ALA A 116 19.35 -9.33 -3.38
C ALA A 116 18.89 -8.01 -2.75
N LEU A 117 18.05 -7.24 -3.46
CA LEU A 117 17.44 -5.99 -2.99
C LEU A 117 15.99 -6.15 -2.54
N PHE A 118 15.37 -7.28 -2.88
CA PHE A 118 13.99 -7.58 -2.52
C PHE A 118 13.82 -7.76 -1.01
N ALA A 119 12.75 -7.25 -0.43
CA ALA A 119 12.39 -7.35 0.98
C ALA A 119 13.48 -6.92 1.98
N ARG A 120 14.45 -6.08 1.56
CA ARG A 120 15.50 -5.56 2.45
C ARG A 120 15.01 -4.35 3.21
N VAL A 121 14.06 -4.58 4.12
CA VAL A 121 13.44 -3.58 5.00
C VAL A 121 13.91 -3.74 6.44
N GLN A 122 13.94 -2.63 7.19
CA GLN A 122 14.32 -2.56 8.60
C GLN A 122 13.10 -2.18 9.45
N PRO A 123 13.00 -2.62 10.70
CA PRO A 123 11.91 -2.24 11.57
C PRO A 123 12.00 -0.75 11.96
N LEU A 124 10.92 0.01 11.72
CA LEU A 124 10.74 1.33 12.30
C LEU A 124 10.30 1.17 13.76
N LEU A 125 11.09 1.67 14.71
CA LEU A 125 10.81 1.54 16.15
C LEU A 125 9.94 2.67 16.71
N GLY A 126 9.35 3.48 15.85
CA GLY A 126 8.49 4.61 16.21
C GLY A 126 7.24 4.65 15.34
N HIS A 127 6.60 5.78 15.36
CA HIS A 127 5.41 6.07 14.55
C HIS A 127 5.62 7.24 13.57
N GLU A 128 6.87 7.66 13.37
CA GLU A 128 7.25 8.70 12.40
C GLU A 128 8.51 8.24 11.66
N ILE A 129 8.51 8.36 10.34
CA ILE A 129 9.68 8.03 9.52
C ILE A 129 10.70 9.17 9.68
N ASP A 130 11.89 8.83 10.20
CA ASP A 130 12.97 9.80 10.39
C ASP A 130 13.72 10.04 9.07
N TRP A 131 13.49 11.21 8.48
CA TRP A 131 14.14 11.66 7.24
C TRP A 131 14.10 13.19 7.15
N LEU A 132 14.91 13.78 6.25
CA LEU A 132 14.93 15.23 6.02
C LEU A 132 13.85 15.62 4.99
N GLY A 133 12.62 15.86 5.46
CA GLY A 133 11.48 16.25 4.63
C GLY A 133 10.20 16.39 5.43
N PRO A 134 9.05 16.49 4.76
CA PRO A 134 7.74 16.56 5.42
C PRO A 134 7.53 15.43 6.42
N ARG A 135 6.83 15.72 7.52
CA ARG A 135 6.48 14.71 8.52
C ARG A 135 5.70 13.56 7.89
N ALA A 136 6.09 12.33 8.22
CA ALA A 136 5.47 11.11 7.72
C ALA A 136 5.12 10.21 8.90
N LEU A 137 3.85 10.25 9.31
CA LEU A 137 3.33 9.51 10.47
C LEU A 137 2.82 8.13 10.05
N VAL A 138 3.25 7.10 10.75
CA VAL A 138 2.86 5.71 10.50
C VAL A 138 1.70 5.30 11.40
N TYR A 139 0.65 4.76 10.79
CA TYR A 139 -0.52 4.17 11.44
C TYR A 139 -0.51 2.67 11.20
N ALA A 140 0.04 1.93 12.16
CA ALA A 140 0.21 0.48 12.06
C ALA A 140 -1.04 -0.28 12.51
N HIS A 141 -1.39 -1.34 11.77
CA HIS A 141 -2.50 -2.26 12.06
C HIS A 141 -2.26 -3.61 11.37
N ASP A 142 -3.12 -4.60 11.62
CA ASP A 142 -3.05 -5.94 11.01
C ASP A 142 -4.32 -6.23 10.16
N ALA A 143 -4.88 -5.23 9.51
CA ALA A 143 -6.17 -5.37 8.83
C ALA A 143 -6.09 -6.22 7.55
N HIS A 144 -5.19 -5.85 6.65
CA HIS A 144 -4.99 -6.48 5.33
C HIS A 144 -3.87 -7.53 5.36
N ALA A 145 -2.80 -7.21 6.08
CA ALA A 145 -1.62 -8.05 6.22
C ALA A 145 -0.95 -7.79 7.57
N PRO A 146 -0.12 -8.72 8.07
CA PRO A 146 0.60 -8.55 9.33
C PRO A 146 1.48 -7.29 9.33
N GLY A 147 1.22 -6.38 10.26
CA GLY A 147 1.99 -5.15 10.42
C GLY A 147 1.82 -4.13 9.30
N HIS A 148 0.69 -4.14 8.61
CA HIS A 148 0.38 -3.09 7.64
C HIS A 148 0.51 -1.71 8.27
N GLY A 149 1.21 -0.78 7.61
CA GLY A 149 1.49 0.56 8.10
C GLY A 149 1.15 1.62 7.06
N ALA A 150 -0.03 2.23 7.18
CA ALA A 150 -0.39 3.40 6.39
C ALA A 150 0.47 4.61 6.79
N VAL A 151 0.73 5.53 5.86
CA VAL A 151 1.49 6.76 6.11
C VAL A 151 0.60 7.97 5.92
N PHE A 152 0.59 8.86 6.90
CA PHE A 152 -0.10 10.15 6.81
C PHE A 152 0.91 11.31 6.82
N LEU A 153 0.75 12.21 5.87
CA LEU A 153 1.53 13.44 5.72
C LEU A 153 0.67 14.62 6.20
N PRO A 154 0.78 15.04 7.47
CA PRO A 154 -0.18 15.98 8.07
C PRO A 154 -0.18 17.35 7.39
N ASP A 155 0.97 17.86 6.97
CA ASP A 155 1.08 19.18 6.35
C ASP A 155 0.41 19.21 4.96
N GLN A 156 0.48 18.08 4.23
CA GLN A 156 -0.13 17.91 2.90
C GLN A 156 -1.56 17.36 2.97
N GLY A 157 -1.98 16.77 4.11
CA GLY A 157 -3.25 16.08 4.25
C GLY A 157 -3.37 14.84 3.37
N VAL A 158 -2.27 14.16 3.10
CA VAL A 158 -2.23 12.96 2.23
C VAL A 158 -2.11 11.71 3.08
N LEU A 159 -3.05 10.79 2.90
CA LEU A 159 -3.01 9.44 3.48
C LEU A 159 -2.61 8.44 2.38
N ILE A 160 -1.48 7.77 2.56
CA ILE A 160 -1.04 6.62 1.77
C ILE A 160 -1.50 5.38 2.53
N ALA A 161 -2.58 4.76 2.05
CA ALA A 161 -3.34 3.76 2.79
C ALA A 161 -2.79 2.33 2.64
N GLY A 162 -1.80 2.08 1.74
CA GLY A 162 -1.47 0.72 1.31
C GLY A 162 -2.70 0.02 0.74
N ASP A 163 -2.81 -1.29 0.88
CA ASP A 163 -3.90 -2.08 0.28
C ASP A 163 -5.20 -2.00 1.07
N MET A 164 -5.52 -0.77 1.46
CA MET A 164 -6.80 -0.41 2.02
C MET A 164 -7.40 0.76 1.25
N LEU A 165 -8.71 0.93 1.35
CA LEU A 165 -9.44 2.04 0.74
C LEU A 165 -9.28 2.08 -0.79
N SER A 166 -9.19 0.93 -1.44
CA SER A 166 -9.20 0.81 -2.90
C SER A 166 -10.58 1.16 -3.46
N ASP A 167 -10.58 1.83 -4.62
CA ASP A 167 -11.81 2.07 -5.39
C ASP A 167 -12.12 0.95 -6.40
N ILE A 168 -11.15 0.07 -6.65
CA ILE A 168 -11.25 -1.03 -7.62
C ILE A 168 -11.26 -2.42 -6.98
N GLU A 169 -10.83 -2.55 -5.73
CA GLU A 169 -10.77 -3.82 -5.00
C GLU A 169 -11.67 -3.81 -3.77
N ILE A 170 -12.29 -4.94 -3.49
CA ILE A 170 -12.99 -5.17 -2.22
C ILE A 170 -11.96 -5.23 -1.07
N PRO A 171 -12.35 -5.06 0.20
CA PRO A 171 -11.46 -5.36 1.32
C PRO A 171 -10.79 -6.73 1.17
N LEU A 172 -9.47 -6.77 1.12
CA LEU A 172 -8.68 -8.00 1.09
C LEU A 172 -8.23 -8.30 2.54
N LEU A 173 -8.88 -9.27 3.17
CA LEU A 173 -8.66 -9.59 4.58
C LEU A 173 -7.50 -10.57 4.76
N ASP A 174 -6.71 -10.40 5.80
CA ASP A 174 -5.81 -11.45 6.28
C ASP A 174 -6.64 -12.61 6.86
N LEU A 175 -7.01 -13.57 6.00
CA LEU A 175 -7.89 -14.69 6.36
C LEU A 175 -7.23 -15.70 7.31
N ASP A 176 -5.90 -15.66 7.45
CA ASP A 176 -5.16 -16.52 8.37
C ASP A 176 -5.12 -15.93 9.79
N SER A 177 -5.52 -14.68 9.96
CA SER A 177 -5.66 -14.07 11.29
C SER A 177 -6.81 -14.69 12.09
N ALA A 178 -6.75 -14.57 13.42
CA ALA A 178 -7.77 -15.11 14.31
C ALA A 178 -9.15 -14.45 14.10
N ASP A 179 -9.16 -13.14 13.83
CA ASP A 179 -10.39 -12.36 13.57
C ASP A 179 -10.18 -11.41 12.37
N PRO A 180 -10.25 -11.92 11.12
CA PRO A 180 -10.01 -11.12 9.93
C PRO A 180 -10.99 -9.96 9.77
N PHE A 181 -12.26 -10.16 10.09
CA PHE A 181 -13.28 -9.13 9.97
C PHE A 181 -13.14 -8.04 11.04
N GLY A 182 -12.90 -8.43 12.30
CA GLY A 182 -12.66 -7.50 13.40
C GLY A 182 -11.37 -6.71 13.20
N GLY A 183 -10.29 -7.38 12.79
CA GLY A 183 -9.01 -6.73 12.47
C GLY A 183 -9.14 -5.69 11.35
N TYR A 184 -9.87 -6.02 10.27
CA TYR A 184 -10.08 -5.07 9.18
C TYR A 184 -10.91 -3.85 9.62
N ARG A 185 -11.98 -4.06 10.41
CA ARG A 185 -12.78 -2.97 11.00
C ARG A 185 -11.95 -2.07 11.91
N GLN A 186 -11.05 -2.64 12.71
CA GLN A 186 -10.15 -1.87 13.57
C GLN A 186 -9.22 -1.00 12.72
N GLY A 187 -8.63 -1.54 11.64
CA GLY A 187 -7.84 -0.76 10.70
C GLY A 187 -8.62 0.37 10.05
N LEU A 188 -9.84 0.10 9.54
CA LEU A 188 -10.71 1.16 9.01
C LEU A 188 -11.04 2.23 10.05
N GLY A 189 -11.33 1.83 11.30
CA GLY A 189 -11.58 2.76 12.41
C GLY A 189 -10.37 3.62 12.74
N LEU A 190 -9.16 3.04 12.70
CA LEU A 190 -7.90 3.76 12.87
C LEU A 190 -7.70 4.80 11.77
N LEU A 191 -7.84 4.40 10.49
CA LEU A 191 -7.70 5.32 9.36
C LEU A 191 -8.77 6.42 9.38
N ALA A 192 -10.01 6.08 9.71
CA ALA A 192 -11.11 7.05 9.85
C ALA A 192 -10.88 8.09 10.97
N SER A 193 -10.04 7.77 11.96
CA SER A 193 -9.70 8.68 13.07
C SER A 193 -8.63 9.72 12.71
N ILE A 194 -7.98 9.60 11.56
CA ILE A 194 -6.94 10.52 11.09
C ILE A 194 -7.63 11.85 10.68
N PRO A 195 -7.27 12.97 11.31
CA PRO A 195 -7.90 14.25 10.97
C PRO A 195 -7.34 14.81 9.65
N ASP A 196 -8.13 15.66 9.00
CA ASP A 196 -7.72 16.49 7.88
C ASP A 196 -7.13 15.72 6.68
N VAL A 197 -7.62 14.50 6.41
CA VAL A 197 -7.29 13.74 5.20
C VAL A 197 -7.98 14.43 4.02
N ARG A 198 -7.19 15.01 3.12
CA ARG A 198 -7.65 15.69 1.90
C ARG A 198 -7.45 14.84 0.64
N VAL A 199 -6.46 13.94 0.68
CA VAL A 199 -6.12 13.04 -0.42
C VAL A 199 -5.88 11.65 0.15
N VAL A 200 -6.45 10.63 -0.49
CA VAL A 200 -6.19 9.21 -0.19
C VAL A 200 -5.52 8.54 -1.38
N VAL A 201 -4.43 7.84 -1.12
CA VAL A 201 -3.67 7.04 -2.09
C VAL A 201 -3.74 5.58 -1.64
N PRO A 202 -4.51 4.71 -2.33
CA PRO A 202 -4.51 3.27 -2.05
C PRO A 202 -3.26 2.61 -2.65
N GLY A 203 -2.90 1.41 -2.22
CA GLY A 203 -1.85 0.59 -2.85
C GLY A 203 -2.23 0.18 -4.26
N HIS A 204 -3.49 -0.19 -4.47
CA HIS A 204 -4.09 -0.51 -5.78
C HIS A 204 -5.32 0.36 -6.02
N GLY A 205 -5.35 1.01 -7.19
CA GLY A 205 -6.49 1.87 -7.59
C GLY A 205 -6.09 3.30 -7.89
N HIS A 206 -7.02 4.21 -7.65
CA HIS A 206 -6.87 5.62 -8.04
C HIS A 206 -6.83 6.54 -6.81
N VAL A 207 -6.04 7.59 -6.93
CA VAL A 207 -6.02 8.68 -5.93
C VAL A 207 -7.42 9.28 -5.79
N GLY A 208 -7.86 9.48 -4.54
CA GLY A 208 -9.14 10.09 -4.21
C GLY A 208 -8.98 11.35 -3.38
N ASP A 209 -10.01 12.18 -3.39
CA ASP A 209 -10.13 13.35 -2.51
C ASP A 209 -10.75 12.98 -1.14
N GLU A 210 -11.00 13.96 -0.30
CA GLU A 210 -11.66 13.81 1.01
C GLU A 210 -13.03 13.10 0.89
N THR A 211 -13.81 13.40 -0.14
CA THR A 211 -15.11 12.76 -0.37
C THR A 211 -14.94 11.28 -0.66
N GLU A 212 -13.97 10.93 -1.52
CA GLU A 212 -13.62 9.56 -1.82
C GLU A 212 -13.07 8.81 -0.60
N PHE A 213 -12.26 9.44 0.24
CA PHE A 213 -11.77 8.84 1.48
C PHE A 213 -12.94 8.36 2.36
N HIS A 214 -13.91 9.22 2.64
CA HIS A 214 -15.07 8.86 3.44
C HIS A 214 -15.97 7.83 2.75
N ARG A 215 -16.16 7.95 1.44
CA ARG A 215 -16.97 7.01 0.65
C ARG A 215 -16.37 5.61 0.68
N ARG A 216 -15.04 5.48 0.54
CA ARG A 216 -14.35 4.17 0.54
C ARG A 216 -14.41 3.51 1.91
N ILE A 217 -14.22 4.24 3.00
CA ILE A 217 -14.44 3.72 4.36
C ILE A 217 -15.86 3.16 4.51
N ALA A 218 -16.87 3.94 4.10
CA ALA A 218 -18.26 3.51 4.20
C ALA A 218 -18.56 2.28 3.31
N ALA A 219 -17.98 2.23 2.10
CA ALA A 219 -18.13 1.09 1.20
C ALA A 219 -17.49 -0.18 1.76
N ASP A 220 -16.31 -0.07 2.34
CA ASP A 220 -15.61 -1.20 2.96
C ASP A 220 -16.37 -1.73 4.18
N LEU A 221 -16.86 -0.85 5.04
CA LEU A 221 -17.70 -1.25 6.18
C LEU A 221 -18.98 -1.95 5.71
N ALA A 222 -19.66 -1.40 4.70
CA ALA A 222 -20.88 -2.00 4.13
C ALA A 222 -20.62 -3.38 3.52
N TYR A 223 -19.46 -3.55 2.84
CA TYR A 223 -19.03 -4.84 2.32
C TYR A 223 -18.85 -5.87 3.44
N LEU A 224 -18.12 -5.52 4.52
CA LEU A 224 -17.91 -6.41 5.65
C LEU A 224 -19.21 -6.81 6.34
N ASP A 225 -20.13 -5.84 6.52
CA ASP A 225 -21.46 -6.09 7.10
C ASP A 225 -22.26 -7.09 6.26
N ALA A 226 -22.28 -6.90 4.95
CA ALA A 226 -23.05 -7.74 4.03
C ALA A 226 -22.46 -9.16 3.96
N VAL A 227 -21.12 -9.33 3.94
CA VAL A 227 -20.48 -10.65 3.98
C VAL A 227 -20.84 -11.39 5.26
N GLN A 228 -20.73 -10.75 6.42
CA GLN A 228 -21.03 -11.37 7.71
C GLN A 228 -22.51 -11.68 7.89
N ALA A 229 -23.41 -10.90 7.32
CA ALA A 229 -24.84 -11.19 7.29
C ALA A 229 -25.23 -12.33 6.33
N GLY A 230 -24.30 -12.81 5.50
CA GLY A 230 -24.54 -13.87 4.51
C GLY A 230 -25.43 -13.47 3.35
N GLY A 231 -25.65 -12.15 3.16
CA GLY A 231 -26.48 -11.60 2.08
C GLY A 231 -25.81 -11.65 0.71
N ASP A 232 -26.59 -11.41 -0.34
CA ASP A 232 -26.06 -11.13 -1.67
C ASP A 232 -25.46 -9.72 -1.69
N ILE A 233 -24.26 -9.62 -2.27
CA ILE A 233 -23.51 -8.37 -2.33
C ILE A 233 -23.44 -7.91 -3.77
N ALA A 234 -24.00 -6.75 -4.05
CA ALA A 234 -23.85 -6.03 -5.30
C ALA A 234 -22.74 -4.96 -5.16
N ASP A 235 -21.51 -5.40 -4.88
CA ASP A 235 -20.37 -4.49 -4.82
C ASP A 235 -19.83 -4.23 -6.24
N PRO A 236 -19.78 -2.98 -6.70
CA PRO A 236 -19.31 -2.65 -8.05
C PRO A 236 -17.85 -3.02 -8.32
N ARG A 237 -17.05 -3.29 -7.29
CA ARG A 237 -15.65 -3.73 -7.39
C ARG A 237 -15.51 -5.20 -7.75
N LEU A 238 -16.55 -6.02 -7.65
CA LEU A 238 -16.53 -7.45 -8.02
C LEU A 238 -16.55 -7.66 -9.55
N THR A 239 -15.69 -6.96 -10.26
CA THR A 239 -15.59 -7.00 -11.72
C THR A 239 -14.71 -8.14 -12.24
N GLU A 240 -13.61 -8.41 -11.55
CA GLU A 240 -12.62 -9.40 -11.93
C GLU A 240 -12.92 -10.79 -11.33
N GLU A 241 -12.48 -11.85 -12.01
CA GLU A 241 -12.70 -13.22 -11.56
C GLU A 241 -12.00 -13.51 -10.22
N TRP A 242 -10.78 -13.03 -10.05
CA TRP A 242 -10.03 -13.20 -8.81
C TRP A 242 -10.68 -12.50 -7.62
N LEU A 243 -11.28 -11.30 -7.81
CA LEU A 243 -12.02 -10.61 -6.75
C LEU A 243 -13.29 -11.37 -6.35
N ARG A 244 -13.97 -12.00 -7.31
CA ARG A 244 -15.11 -12.88 -7.01
C ARG A 244 -14.69 -14.14 -6.27
N ALA A 245 -13.52 -14.69 -6.61
CA ALA A 245 -12.95 -15.83 -5.89
C ALA A 245 -12.59 -15.44 -4.45
N GLU A 246 -11.97 -14.28 -4.25
CA GLU A 246 -11.64 -13.76 -2.91
C GLU A 246 -12.91 -13.48 -2.09
N HIS A 247 -13.91 -12.86 -2.70
CA HIS A 247 -15.23 -12.71 -2.06
C HIS A 247 -15.83 -14.04 -1.61
N ALA A 248 -15.69 -15.10 -2.41
CA ALA A 248 -16.18 -16.44 -2.02
C ALA A 248 -15.42 -17.00 -0.80
N ARG A 249 -14.11 -16.74 -0.70
CA ARG A 249 -13.28 -17.08 0.48
C ARG A 249 -13.76 -16.33 1.73
N HIS A 250 -14.01 -15.02 1.61
CA HIS A 250 -14.57 -14.21 2.71
C HIS A 250 -15.90 -14.77 3.21
N ARG A 251 -16.80 -15.13 2.30
CA ARG A 251 -18.09 -15.76 2.66
C ARG A 251 -17.91 -17.12 3.36
N ALA A 252 -16.96 -17.93 2.90
CA ALA A 252 -16.64 -19.20 3.54
C ALA A 252 -16.12 -18.99 4.97
N ARG A 253 -15.22 -18.02 5.16
CA ARG A 253 -14.66 -17.66 6.46
C ARG A 253 -15.73 -17.13 7.42
N ALA A 254 -16.61 -16.24 6.94
CA ALA A 254 -17.73 -15.71 7.73
C ALA A 254 -18.71 -16.80 8.16
N ALA A 255 -18.91 -17.83 7.34
CA ALA A 255 -19.79 -18.96 7.64
C ALA A 255 -19.12 -20.08 8.48
N GLY A 256 -17.88 -19.86 8.96
CA GLY A 256 -17.13 -20.86 9.74
C GLY A 256 -16.71 -22.10 8.93
N ARG A 257 -16.58 -21.98 7.62
CA ARG A 257 -16.19 -23.07 6.70
C ARG A 257 -14.75 -22.90 6.19
N TRP A 258 -13.90 -22.35 7.01
CA TRP A 258 -12.47 -22.09 6.73
C TRP A 258 -11.59 -23.22 7.25
#